data_56e7bde22ecbd1d135689e17f6d00669
#
_entry.id   56e7bde22ecbd1d135689e17f6d00669
#
_cell.length_a   1.000
_cell.length_b   1.000
_cell.length_c   1.000
_cell.angle_alpha   90.00
_cell.angle_beta   90.00
_cell.angle_gamma   90.00
#
_symmetry.space_group_name_H-M   'P 1'
#
loop_
_entity.id
_entity.type
_entity.pdbx_description
1 polymer ?
#
loop_
_entity_poly.entity_id
_entity_poly.type
_entity_poly.pdbx_seq_one_letter_code
_entity_poly.pdbx_strand_id
1 'polypeptide(L)'
;MAMMSKQDPSPSFLQTLQEIMRLYRSLPPRPSIADVEASKSVLKTLENEEKVKLEEISKEKPPEDVPGELFSILQQVRKTMVLFQSHEQKKDALHLVEADKLFETFDGLIQRASLLVSGDTQDEKVTTFGEHVSKFDTETIITDDSLVKQEEDGELDKDDAKGENSSEKLNLMKTAALIENTARTGGVVLDLRGKLMDQIEWLPVSIGKLNDVTELDISGNRIMALPPSIGGLQALTKLDFHSNQLINLPDSVGELVNLIELDLHANRLKSLPASFGNLTNLMNLDLSSNEFTHLPEAIGNLSSLKRLIVETNELEELPYTIGNCSSLSELKLDFNQIKALPEAIGKLQCLEILTAHYNRLKGLPTTIGNLSNLKELDVSFNEIEFIPENLCFAVSLRKLNVGKNFADLRALPRSIGNLEKLEELDISDNQIKVLPDSFGSLSKLRVLGAEETPLEVPPREVIKLGSQAAVEFMANLVAKRDTTISARAKKKSFFSRICFICWPF
;
A
#
# COMPACT_ATOMS: atom_id res chain seq x y z
N MET A 1 -32.70 -23.84 57.67
CA MET A 1 -31.86 -22.81 57.03
C MET A 1 -30.55 -23.46 56.72
N ALA A 2 -30.39 -23.98 55.50
CA ALA A 2 -29.14 -24.58 55.04
C ALA A 2 -28.32 -23.43 54.40
N MET A 3 -27.14 -23.17 54.96
CA MET A 3 -26.16 -22.26 54.36
C MET A 3 -25.64 -22.92 53.08
N MET A 4 -26.00 -22.35 51.90
CA MET A 4 -25.31 -22.63 50.64
C MET A 4 -23.89 -22.09 50.77
N SER A 5 -22.88 -22.99 50.80
CA SER A 5 -21.49 -22.62 50.64
C SER A 5 -21.30 -22.06 49.24
N LYS A 6 -20.92 -20.78 49.11
CA LYS A 6 -20.39 -20.23 47.84
C LYS A 6 -19.09 -20.97 47.55
N GLN A 7 -19.14 -21.95 46.66
CA GLN A 7 -17.92 -22.48 46.06
C GLN A 7 -17.40 -21.42 45.08
N ASP A 8 -16.16 -21.04 45.24
CA ASP A 8 -15.48 -20.17 44.27
C ASP A 8 -15.46 -20.86 42.91
N PRO A 9 -15.70 -20.10 41.81
CA PRO A 9 -15.75 -20.68 40.48
C PRO A 9 -14.41 -21.32 40.10
N SER A 10 -14.45 -22.48 39.43
CA SER A 10 -13.24 -23.22 39.07
C SER A 10 -12.33 -22.35 38.15
N PRO A 11 -11.00 -22.52 38.25
CA PRO A 11 -10.07 -21.77 37.40
C PRO A 11 -10.35 -21.94 35.89
N SER A 12 -10.78 -23.15 35.47
CA SER A 12 -11.13 -23.42 34.07
C SER A 12 -12.42 -22.70 33.63
N PHE A 13 -13.38 -22.50 34.52
CA PHE A 13 -14.58 -21.70 34.24
C PHE A 13 -14.24 -20.21 34.06
N LEU A 14 -13.38 -19.68 34.95
CA LEU A 14 -12.94 -18.29 34.86
C LEU A 14 -12.18 -18.02 33.54
N GLN A 15 -11.32 -18.94 33.11
CA GLN A 15 -10.59 -18.86 31.85
C GLN A 15 -11.56 -18.89 30.67
N THR A 16 -12.51 -19.82 30.64
CA THR A 16 -13.52 -19.90 29.58
C THR A 16 -14.38 -18.63 29.53
N LEU A 17 -14.73 -18.05 30.65
CA LEU A 17 -15.47 -16.79 30.74
C LEU A 17 -14.68 -15.63 30.18
N GLN A 18 -13.37 -15.57 30.44
CA GLN A 18 -12.50 -14.54 29.88
C GLN A 18 -12.41 -14.66 28.35
N GLU A 19 -12.32 -15.87 27.82
CA GLU A 19 -12.32 -16.11 26.37
C GLU A 19 -13.65 -15.71 25.72
N ILE A 20 -14.78 -16.05 26.34
CA ILE A 20 -16.12 -15.62 25.89
C ILE A 20 -16.21 -14.09 25.86
N MET A 21 -15.78 -13.42 26.91
CA MET A 21 -15.81 -11.94 26.99
C MET A 21 -14.91 -11.27 25.95
N ARG A 22 -13.76 -11.89 25.66
CA ARG A 22 -12.85 -11.41 24.62
C ARG A 22 -13.47 -11.52 23.23
N LEU A 23 -14.00 -12.69 22.88
CA LEU A 23 -14.66 -12.93 21.59
C LEU A 23 -15.90 -12.06 21.42
N TYR A 24 -16.75 -11.96 22.46
CA TYR A 24 -17.98 -11.16 22.38
C TYR A 24 -17.73 -9.69 21.96
N ARG A 25 -16.60 -9.10 22.38
CA ARG A 25 -16.25 -7.72 22.02
C ARG A 25 -15.79 -7.54 20.58
N SER A 26 -15.37 -8.62 19.92
CA SER A 26 -14.85 -8.61 18.56
C SER A 26 -15.80 -9.24 17.53
N LEU A 27 -16.97 -9.76 17.96
CA LEU A 27 -17.93 -10.39 17.06
C LEU A 27 -18.58 -9.35 16.13
N PRO A 28 -18.51 -9.57 14.79
CA PRO A 28 -19.29 -8.80 13.84
C PRO A 28 -20.80 -9.13 13.95
N PRO A 29 -21.70 -8.46 13.22
CA PRO A 29 -23.08 -8.89 13.10
C PRO A 29 -23.16 -10.34 12.59
N ARG A 30 -24.02 -11.17 13.21
CA ARG A 30 -24.15 -12.58 12.83
C ARG A 30 -24.73 -12.69 11.39
N PRO A 31 -24.02 -13.34 10.44
CA PRO A 31 -24.55 -13.54 9.11
C PRO A 31 -25.74 -14.50 9.11
N SER A 32 -26.63 -14.39 8.14
CA SER A 32 -27.70 -15.37 7.98
C SER A 32 -27.16 -16.70 7.43
N ILE A 33 -27.78 -17.81 7.80
CA ILE A 33 -27.39 -19.13 7.28
C ILE A 33 -27.45 -19.17 5.76
N ALA A 34 -28.45 -18.51 5.16
CA ALA A 34 -28.60 -18.44 3.71
C ALA A 34 -27.44 -17.69 3.04
N ASP A 35 -26.97 -16.58 3.64
CA ASP A 35 -25.83 -15.81 3.13
C ASP A 35 -24.52 -16.61 3.23
N VAL A 36 -24.33 -17.36 4.31
CA VAL A 36 -23.16 -18.22 4.51
C VAL A 36 -23.14 -19.37 3.49
N GLU A 37 -24.27 -20.04 3.26
CA GLU A 37 -24.37 -21.11 2.26
C GLU A 37 -24.16 -20.58 0.84
N ALA A 38 -24.74 -19.43 0.52
CA ALA A 38 -24.51 -18.75 -0.76
C ALA A 38 -23.03 -18.40 -0.93
N SER A 39 -22.36 -17.87 0.10
CA SER A 39 -20.93 -17.53 0.07
C SER A 39 -20.06 -18.76 -0.12
N LYS A 40 -20.35 -19.87 0.56
CA LYS A 40 -19.65 -21.16 0.36
C LYS A 40 -19.79 -21.67 -1.07
N SER A 41 -20.96 -21.51 -1.68
CA SER A 41 -21.22 -21.89 -3.08
C SER A 41 -20.43 -20.99 -4.07
N VAL A 42 -20.42 -19.68 -3.83
CA VAL A 42 -19.66 -18.70 -4.64
C VAL A 42 -18.16 -18.99 -4.56
N LEU A 43 -17.61 -19.23 -3.38
CA LEU A 43 -16.20 -19.58 -3.19
C LEU A 43 -15.81 -20.81 -4.02
N LYS A 44 -16.62 -21.88 -3.97
CA LYS A 44 -16.38 -23.10 -4.73
C LYS A 44 -16.41 -22.86 -6.25
N THR A 45 -17.28 -21.99 -6.72
CA THR A 45 -17.38 -21.64 -8.15
C THR A 45 -16.12 -20.87 -8.58
N LEU A 46 -15.72 -19.85 -7.80
CA LEU A 46 -14.55 -19.03 -8.09
C LEU A 46 -13.23 -19.84 -8.02
N GLU A 47 -13.13 -20.81 -7.11
CA GLU A 47 -11.97 -21.73 -7.05
C GLU A 47 -11.87 -22.60 -8.29
N ASN A 48 -13.00 -23.11 -8.79
CA ASN A 48 -13.01 -23.88 -10.03
C ASN A 48 -12.64 -23.04 -11.25
N GLU A 49 -13.16 -21.81 -11.35
CA GLU A 49 -12.81 -20.88 -12.43
C GLU A 49 -11.33 -20.51 -12.42
N GLU A 50 -10.79 -20.22 -11.23
CA GLU A 50 -9.36 -19.94 -11.03
C GLU A 50 -8.51 -21.10 -11.52
N LYS A 51 -8.83 -22.32 -11.09
CA LYS A 51 -8.12 -23.53 -11.50
C LYS A 51 -8.13 -23.72 -13.01
N VAL A 52 -9.29 -23.54 -13.67
CA VAL A 52 -9.40 -23.67 -15.13
C VAL A 52 -8.52 -22.62 -15.84
N LYS A 53 -8.57 -21.35 -15.41
CA LYS A 53 -7.76 -20.28 -16.01
C LYS A 53 -6.25 -20.53 -15.83
N LEU A 54 -5.82 -21.00 -14.66
CA LEU A 54 -4.41 -21.33 -14.40
C LEU A 54 -3.92 -22.52 -15.24
N GLU A 55 -4.79 -23.51 -15.45
CA GLU A 55 -4.50 -24.64 -16.35
C GLU A 55 -4.40 -24.22 -17.82
N GLU A 56 -5.26 -23.33 -18.29
CA GLU A 56 -5.23 -22.76 -19.64
C GLU A 56 -3.91 -22.04 -19.90
N ILE A 57 -3.52 -21.11 -18.99
CA ILE A 57 -2.26 -20.39 -19.08
C ILE A 57 -1.06 -21.35 -19.08
N SER A 58 -1.14 -22.45 -18.32
CA SER A 58 -0.03 -23.43 -18.24
C SER A 58 0.10 -24.28 -19.50
N LYS A 59 -0.95 -24.43 -20.28
CA LYS A 59 -0.97 -25.21 -21.55
C LYS A 59 -0.57 -24.37 -22.77
N GLU A 60 -0.47 -23.04 -22.66
CA GLU A 60 -0.03 -22.17 -23.75
C GLU A 60 1.43 -22.50 -24.15
N LYS A 61 1.67 -22.59 -25.45
CA LYS A 61 3.02 -22.79 -26.00
C LYS A 61 3.63 -21.45 -26.39
N PRO A 62 4.98 -21.29 -26.25
CA PRO A 62 5.64 -20.06 -26.66
C PRO A 62 5.48 -19.85 -28.18
N PRO A 63 5.16 -18.63 -28.65
CA PRO A 63 5.25 -18.25 -30.04
C PRO A 63 6.69 -18.38 -30.57
N GLU A 64 6.86 -18.67 -31.86
CA GLU A 64 8.18 -18.91 -32.46
C GLU A 64 9.13 -17.69 -32.35
N ASP A 65 8.58 -16.48 -32.23
CA ASP A 65 9.34 -15.22 -32.20
C ASP A 65 9.66 -14.74 -30.76
N VAL A 66 9.28 -15.47 -29.69
CA VAL A 66 9.46 -15.02 -28.29
C VAL A 66 10.47 -15.93 -27.59
N PRO A 67 11.53 -15.34 -26.97
CA PRO A 67 12.47 -16.09 -26.15
C PRO A 67 11.74 -16.85 -25.03
N GLY A 68 12.07 -18.12 -24.81
CA GLY A 68 11.39 -18.99 -23.85
C GLY A 68 11.40 -18.46 -22.41
N GLU A 69 12.48 -17.77 -22.02
CA GLU A 69 12.59 -17.12 -20.69
C GLU A 69 11.59 -15.98 -20.54
N LEU A 70 11.45 -15.12 -21.55
CA LEU A 70 10.49 -14.03 -21.54
C LEU A 70 9.04 -14.54 -21.51
N PHE A 71 8.76 -15.62 -22.27
CA PHE A 71 7.45 -16.27 -22.24
C PHE A 71 7.12 -16.87 -20.88
N SER A 72 8.09 -17.48 -20.17
CA SER A 72 7.87 -18.02 -18.83
C SER A 72 7.56 -16.92 -17.82
N ILE A 73 8.24 -15.78 -17.89
CA ILE A 73 7.96 -14.60 -17.05
C ILE A 73 6.55 -14.07 -17.33
N LEU A 74 6.17 -13.96 -18.59
CA LEU A 74 4.82 -13.52 -18.99
C LEU A 74 3.73 -14.46 -18.47
N GLN A 75 3.94 -15.79 -18.58
CA GLN A 75 3.03 -16.77 -17.99
C GLN A 75 2.91 -16.61 -16.47
N GLN A 76 4.01 -16.37 -15.79
CA GLN A 76 4.02 -16.18 -14.33
C GLN A 76 3.26 -14.92 -13.94
N VAL A 77 3.47 -13.81 -14.64
CA VAL A 77 2.71 -12.57 -14.44
C VAL A 77 1.21 -12.78 -14.64
N ARG A 78 0.81 -13.45 -15.73
CA ARG A 78 -0.60 -13.78 -16.00
C ARG A 78 -1.22 -14.66 -14.91
N LYS A 79 -0.50 -15.67 -14.43
CA LYS A 79 -0.95 -16.52 -13.30
C LYS A 79 -1.16 -15.69 -12.04
N THR A 80 -0.22 -14.80 -11.72
CA THR A 80 -0.34 -13.91 -10.56
C THR A 80 -1.55 -12.98 -10.69
N MET A 81 -1.81 -12.44 -11.87
CA MET A 81 -3.00 -11.62 -12.12
C MET A 81 -4.31 -12.40 -11.92
N VAL A 82 -4.39 -13.65 -12.39
CA VAL A 82 -5.57 -14.50 -12.17
C VAL A 82 -5.77 -14.77 -10.69
N LEU A 83 -4.71 -15.09 -9.95
CA LEU A 83 -4.78 -15.31 -8.50
C LEU A 83 -5.24 -14.04 -7.76
N PHE A 84 -4.70 -12.90 -8.14
CA PHE A 84 -5.09 -11.61 -7.54
C PHE A 84 -6.58 -11.29 -7.79
N GLN A 85 -7.03 -11.41 -9.05
CA GLN A 85 -8.44 -11.19 -9.39
C GLN A 85 -9.38 -12.15 -8.66
N SER A 86 -8.99 -13.43 -8.56
CA SER A 86 -9.76 -14.44 -7.84
C SER A 86 -9.82 -14.12 -6.33
N HIS A 87 -8.71 -13.69 -5.74
CA HIS A 87 -8.66 -13.30 -4.33
C HIS A 87 -9.60 -12.13 -4.03
N GLU A 88 -9.58 -11.09 -4.87
CA GLU A 88 -10.46 -9.93 -4.70
C GLU A 88 -11.95 -10.31 -4.81
N GLN A 89 -12.28 -11.17 -5.76
CA GLN A 89 -13.66 -11.66 -5.91
C GLN A 89 -14.14 -12.56 -4.76
N LYS A 90 -13.21 -13.26 -4.08
CA LYS A 90 -13.51 -14.12 -2.93
C LYS A 90 -13.63 -13.33 -1.62
N LYS A 91 -13.14 -12.12 -1.53
CA LYS A 91 -12.96 -11.34 -0.29
C LYS A 91 -14.25 -11.25 0.54
N ASP A 92 -15.35 -10.82 -0.06
CA ASP A 92 -16.63 -10.64 0.65
C ASP A 92 -17.21 -11.98 1.12
N ALA A 93 -17.11 -12.99 0.27
CA ALA A 93 -17.60 -14.33 0.61
C ALA A 93 -16.77 -14.99 1.71
N LEU A 94 -15.45 -14.80 1.71
CA LEU A 94 -14.56 -15.26 2.77
C LEU A 94 -14.89 -14.59 4.10
N HIS A 95 -15.11 -13.28 4.10
CA HIS A 95 -15.47 -12.55 5.32
C HIS A 95 -16.74 -13.08 5.99
N LEU A 96 -17.78 -13.43 5.22
CA LEU A 96 -19.00 -14.01 5.76
C LEU A 96 -18.79 -15.41 6.33
N VAL A 97 -17.99 -16.25 5.67
CA VAL A 97 -17.65 -17.59 6.15
C VAL A 97 -16.77 -17.53 7.42
N GLU A 98 -15.84 -16.59 7.49
CA GLU A 98 -15.01 -16.38 8.68
C GLU A 98 -15.84 -15.86 9.86
N ALA A 99 -16.76 -14.93 9.61
CA ALA A 99 -17.71 -14.49 10.63
C ALA A 99 -18.53 -15.65 11.19
N ASP A 100 -19.04 -16.54 10.35
CA ASP A 100 -19.78 -17.74 10.77
C ASP A 100 -18.94 -18.65 11.68
N LYS A 101 -17.68 -18.93 11.30
CA LYS A 101 -16.75 -19.72 12.12
C LYS A 101 -16.47 -19.09 13.49
N LEU A 102 -16.40 -17.76 13.57
CA LEU A 102 -16.25 -17.06 14.85
C LEU A 102 -17.46 -17.29 15.75
N PHE A 103 -18.67 -17.28 15.19
CA PHE A 103 -19.90 -17.60 15.95
C PHE A 103 -19.96 -19.05 16.35
N GLU A 104 -19.56 -20.01 15.52
CA GLU A 104 -19.46 -21.42 15.88
C GLU A 104 -18.51 -21.61 17.08
N THR A 105 -17.36 -20.92 17.06
CA THR A 105 -16.39 -20.95 18.18
C THR A 105 -16.97 -20.35 19.45
N PHE A 106 -17.68 -19.22 19.34
CA PHE A 106 -18.35 -18.55 20.44
C PHE A 106 -19.45 -19.41 21.07
N ASP A 107 -20.29 -20.02 20.25
CA ASP A 107 -21.35 -20.93 20.70
C ASP A 107 -20.76 -22.17 21.39
N GLY A 108 -19.63 -22.70 20.91
CA GLY A 108 -18.87 -23.78 21.54
C GLY A 108 -18.32 -23.43 22.93
N LEU A 109 -17.80 -22.19 23.08
CA LEU A 109 -17.35 -21.71 24.38
C LEU A 109 -18.50 -21.54 25.40
N ILE A 110 -19.66 -21.06 24.92
CA ILE A 110 -20.87 -20.95 25.79
C ILE A 110 -21.33 -22.32 26.25
N GLN A 111 -21.36 -23.32 25.35
CA GLN A 111 -21.70 -24.69 25.71
C GLN A 111 -20.73 -25.27 26.74
N ARG A 112 -19.43 -25.06 26.55
CA ARG A 112 -18.39 -25.48 27.50
C ARG A 112 -18.56 -24.81 28.87
N ALA A 113 -18.82 -23.51 28.90
CA ALA A 113 -19.10 -22.80 30.15
C ALA A 113 -20.35 -23.35 30.84
N SER A 114 -21.40 -23.68 30.10
CA SER A 114 -22.64 -24.27 30.62
C SER A 114 -22.39 -25.65 31.27
N LEU A 115 -21.57 -26.49 30.63
CA LEU A 115 -21.18 -27.81 31.18
C LEU A 115 -20.36 -27.69 32.47
N LEU A 116 -19.46 -26.69 32.54
CA LEU A 116 -18.68 -26.42 33.74
C LEU A 116 -19.52 -25.91 34.90
N VAL A 117 -20.68 -25.30 34.65
CA VAL A 117 -21.63 -24.84 35.67
C VAL A 117 -22.57 -25.97 36.14
N SER A 118 -23.00 -26.87 35.24
CA SER A 118 -23.93 -27.96 35.54
C SER A 118 -23.29 -29.11 36.36
N GLY A 119 -21.98 -29.16 36.48
CA GLY A 119 -21.29 -30.15 37.31
C GLY A 119 -21.27 -31.58 36.75
N ASP A 120 -21.72 -31.78 35.51
CA ASP A 120 -21.66 -33.06 34.81
C ASP A 120 -20.24 -33.32 34.27
N THR A 121 -19.31 -33.57 35.17
CA THR A 121 -18.00 -34.13 34.80
C THR A 121 -18.12 -35.66 34.78
N GLN A 122 -18.60 -36.22 33.69
CA GLN A 122 -18.17 -37.58 33.33
C GLN A 122 -16.79 -37.44 32.67
N ASP A 123 -15.83 -38.15 33.25
CA ASP A 123 -14.49 -38.35 32.70
C ASP A 123 -14.57 -38.98 31.30
N GLU A 124 -14.82 -38.19 30.29
CA GLU A 124 -14.51 -38.56 28.91
C GLU A 124 -13.19 -37.90 28.53
N LYS A 125 -12.25 -38.76 28.18
CA LYS A 125 -10.94 -38.47 27.66
C LYS A 125 -10.97 -37.18 26.80
N VAL A 126 -10.19 -36.21 27.25
CA VAL A 126 -9.82 -35.02 26.49
C VAL A 126 -9.25 -35.47 25.16
N THR A 127 -10.10 -35.60 24.15
CA THR A 127 -9.68 -35.50 22.78
C THR A 127 -9.44 -34.01 22.55
N THR A 128 -8.20 -33.65 22.48
CA THR A 128 -7.68 -32.37 22.08
C THR A 128 -8.37 -31.92 20.82
N PHE A 129 -9.37 -31.01 20.93
CA PHE A 129 -9.92 -30.21 19.84
C PHE A 129 -8.97 -29.05 19.62
N GLY A 130 -7.71 -29.36 19.29
CA GLY A 130 -6.64 -28.45 18.99
C GLY A 130 -6.00 -28.71 17.63
N GLU A 131 -6.63 -29.52 16.76
CA GLU A 131 -6.03 -29.94 15.48
C GLU A 131 -7.00 -29.80 14.29
N HIS A 132 -7.75 -28.71 14.20
CA HIS A 132 -8.48 -28.41 12.96
C HIS A 132 -8.40 -26.94 12.54
N VAL A 133 -7.31 -26.28 12.86
CA VAL A 133 -6.93 -25.01 12.22
C VAL A 133 -5.52 -25.17 11.68
N SER A 134 -5.37 -25.93 10.63
CA SER A 134 -4.30 -25.81 9.65
C SER A 134 -4.24 -27.08 8.79
N LYS A 135 -5.07 -27.19 7.81
CA LYS A 135 -4.78 -27.93 6.59
C LYS A 135 -5.46 -27.20 5.44
N PHE A 136 -4.89 -26.12 5.04
CA PHE A 136 -4.93 -25.76 3.63
C PHE A 136 -3.62 -26.25 3.04
N ASP A 137 -3.76 -27.33 2.29
CA ASP A 137 -2.73 -27.98 1.54
C ASP A 137 -2.12 -27.00 0.55
N THR A 138 -0.88 -26.62 0.81
CA THR A 138 0.05 -26.24 -0.24
C THR A 138 0.67 -27.55 -0.73
N GLU A 139 -0.02 -28.28 -1.55
CA GLU A 139 0.57 -29.28 -2.43
C GLU A 139 1.18 -28.59 -3.62
N THR A 140 2.45 -28.69 -3.70
CA THR A 140 3.32 -29.54 -4.52
C THR A 140 3.78 -28.87 -5.79
N ILE A 141 5.06 -28.53 -5.80
CA ILE A 141 5.86 -28.75 -7.01
C ILE A 141 6.82 -29.88 -6.68
N ILE A 142 6.49 -31.02 -7.22
CA ILE A 142 7.27 -32.25 -7.23
C ILE A 142 8.52 -32.04 -8.08
N THR A 143 9.69 -32.32 -7.55
CA THR A 143 10.76 -32.90 -8.32
C THR A 143 11.11 -34.23 -7.68
N ASP A 144 10.82 -35.26 -8.47
CA ASP A 144 11.22 -36.63 -8.33
C ASP A 144 12.74 -36.74 -8.34
N ASP A 145 13.34 -37.36 -7.36
CA ASP A 145 14.33 -38.39 -7.62
C ASP A 145 14.52 -39.26 -6.38
N SER A 146 14.27 -40.53 -6.67
CA SER A 146 14.39 -41.67 -5.78
C SER A 146 15.85 -42.14 -5.72
N LEU A 147 16.16 -42.73 -4.59
CA LEU A 147 16.98 -43.92 -4.34
C LEU A 147 18.15 -43.75 -3.37
N VAL A 148 18.04 -44.63 -2.40
CA VAL A 148 19.03 -45.50 -1.77
C VAL A 148 19.53 -45.11 -0.39
N LYS A 149 19.14 -46.02 0.53
CA LYS A 149 19.72 -46.31 1.84
C LYS A 149 21.20 -46.65 1.77
N GLN A 150 21.99 -46.27 2.74
CA GLN A 150 22.63 -47.18 3.68
C GLN A 150 23.54 -46.46 4.66
N GLU A 151 23.64 -47.07 5.82
CA GLU A 151 24.42 -46.77 6.99
C GLU A 151 25.92 -46.88 6.79
N GLU A 152 26.72 -46.22 7.56
CA GLU A 152 27.77 -46.64 8.51
C GLU A 152 28.97 -45.69 8.57
N ASP A 153 29.30 -45.34 9.77
CA ASP A 153 30.56 -45.04 10.44
C ASP A 153 31.84 -44.74 9.65
N GLY A 154 32.55 -43.68 10.13
CA GLY A 154 34.01 -43.63 9.96
C GLY A 154 34.62 -42.25 9.87
N GLU A 155 35.19 -41.80 10.99
CA GLU A 155 36.37 -40.96 11.22
C GLU A 155 36.97 -40.08 10.11
N LEU A 156 37.18 -38.81 10.51
CA LEU A 156 38.33 -37.91 10.31
C LEU A 156 39.03 -37.93 8.92
N ASP A 157 39.01 -36.82 8.22
CA ASP A 157 40.19 -35.99 8.00
C ASP A 157 39.88 -34.61 7.39
N LYS A 158 40.84 -33.71 7.60
CA LYS A 158 40.88 -32.28 7.36
C LYS A 158 40.95 -31.86 5.90
N ASP A 159 40.63 -30.57 5.72
CA ASP A 159 41.05 -29.62 4.69
C ASP A 159 40.31 -29.66 3.35
N ASP A 160 39.45 -28.67 3.08
CA ASP A 160 39.78 -27.52 2.26
C ASP A 160 38.55 -26.57 2.07
N ALA A 161 38.85 -25.30 2.18
CA ALA A 161 37.95 -24.19 2.03
C ALA A 161 37.31 -24.08 0.65
N LYS A 162 35.97 -23.93 0.61
CA LYS A 162 35.28 -22.96 -0.26
C LYS A 162 33.90 -22.69 0.31
N GLY A 163 33.65 -21.41 0.65
CA GLY A 163 32.46 -20.96 1.34
C GLY A 163 31.21 -21.01 0.49
N GLU A 164 30.19 -21.58 1.07
CA GLU A 164 28.82 -21.14 0.94
C GLU A 164 28.29 -20.97 2.36
N ASN A 165 28.12 -19.71 2.76
CA ASN A 165 27.53 -19.34 4.04
C ASN A 165 26.03 -19.70 4.04
N SER A 166 25.69 -20.93 4.30
CA SER A 166 24.42 -21.25 4.92
C SER A 166 24.51 -20.82 6.39
N SER A 167 24.17 -19.55 6.67
CA SER A 167 24.13 -19.05 8.04
C SER A 167 23.12 -19.93 8.80
N GLU A 168 23.59 -20.67 9.79
CA GLU A 168 22.75 -21.49 10.67
C GLU A 168 21.67 -20.58 11.29
N LYS A 169 20.39 -20.82 10.98
CA LYS A 169 19.28 -20.03 11.51
C LYS A 169 19.24 -20.12 13.03
N LEU A 170 19.01 -18.99 13.69
CA LEU A 170 18.97 -18.86 15.14
C LEU A 170 17.64 -19.37 15.69
N ASN A 171 17.69 -20.26 16.67
CA ASN A 171 16.52 -20.61 17.47
C ASN A 171 16.27 -19.54 18.58
N LEU A 172 15.10 -19.58 19.23
CA LEU A 172 14.71 -18.59 20.23
C LEU A 172 15.73 -18.42 21.37
N MET A 173 16.35 -19.53 21.84
CA MET A 173 17.37 -19.46 22.91
C MET A 173 18.66 -18.79 22.43
N LYS A 174 19.15 -19.12 21.22
CA LYS A 174 20.32 -18.45 20.63
C LYS A 174 20.05 -16.98 20.37
N THR A 175 18.82 -16.63 19.91
CA THR A 175 18.38 -15.25 19.71
C THR A 175 18.36 -14.47 21.04
N ALA A 176 17.79 -15.03 22.10
CA ALA A 176 17.77 -14.40 23.40
C ALA A 176 19.20 -14.22 23.98
N ALA A 177 20.06 -15.22 23.82
CA ALA A 177 21.45 -15.14 24.25
C ALA A 177 22.23 -14.07 23.46
N LEU A 178 21.99 -13.95 22.17
CA LEU A 178 22.60 -12.90 21.34
C LEU A 178 22.15 -11.50 21.78
N ILE A 179 20.85 -11.31 22.02
CA ILE A 179 20.28 -10.06 22.53
C ILE A 179 20.92 -9.70 23.89
N GLU A 180 20.99 -10.64 24.82
CA GLU A 180 21.58 -10.40 26.14
C GLU A 180 23.08 -10.11 26.07
N ASN A 181 23.80 -10.77 25.14
CA ASN A 181 25.21 -10.48 24.92
C ASN A 181 25.40 -9.07 24.35
N THR A 182 24.59 -8.69 23.35
CA THR A 182 24.61 -7.34 22.75
C THR A 182 24.33 -6.27 23.81
N ALA A 183 23.31 -6.48 24.66
CA ALA A 183 23.01 -5.58 25.77
C ALA A 183 24.16 -5.44 26.77
N ARG A 184 24.87 -6.54 27.07
CA ARG A 184 26.00 -6.55 28.01
C ARG A 184 27.25 -5.90 27.43
N THR A 185 27.48 -6.04 26.11
CA THR A 185 28.67 -5.50 25.44
C THR A 185 28.51 -4.07 24.98
N GLY A 186 27.30 -3.46 25.12
CA GLY A 186 27.00 -2.12 24.61
C GLY A 186 27.02 -2.05 23.08
N GLY A 187 26.60 -3.12 22.39
CA GLY A 187 26.52 -3.14 20.94
C GLY A 187 25.53 -2.11 20.42
N VAL A 188 25.92 -1.36 19.40
CA VAL A 188 25.13 -0.24 18.82
C VAL A 188 24.23 -0.69 17.67
N VAL A 189 24.56 -1.79 17.02
CA VAL A 189 23.83 -2.35 15.88
C VAL A 189 23.51 -3.82 16.15
N LEU A 190 22.26 -4.22 15.93
CA LEU A 190 21.84 -5.61 15.96
C LEU A 190 21.16 -5.99 14.65
N ASP A 191 21.82 -6.85 13.88
CA ASP A 191 21.34 -7.38 12.61
C ASP A 191 20.87 -8.84 12.78
N LEU A 192 19.55 -9.05 12.69
CA LEU A 192 18.86 -10.35 12.71
C LEU A 192 18.15 -10.64 11.38
N ARG A 193 18.48 -9.95 10.31
CA ARG A 193 17.83 -10.07 8.99
C ARG A 193 17.88 -11.50 8.47
N GLY A 194 16.71 -12.13 8.28
CA GLY A 194 16.56 -13.48 7.76
C GLY A 194 17.27 -14.58 8.57
N LYS A 195 17.73 -14.26 9.80
CA LYS A 195 18.54 -15.16 10.61
C LYS A 195 17.72 -16.00 11.59
N LEU A 196 16.45 -15.68 11.78
CA LEU A 196 15.60 -16.40 12.73
C LEU A 196 15.02 -17.67 12.09
N MET A 197 14.85 -18.71 12.88
CA MET A 197 14.14 -19.92 12.44
C MET A 197 12.68 -19.58 12.09
N ASP A 198 12.12 -20.26 11.11
CA ASP A 198 10.75 -20.03 10.61
C ASP A 198 9.65 -20.25 11.67
N GLN A 199 9.97 -20.90 12.78
CA GLN A 199 9.09 -21.15 13.92
C GLN A 199 9.07 -20.00 14.93
N ILE A 200 9.92 -18.96 14.76
CA ILE A 200 9.98 -17.83 15.67
C ILE A 200 9.02 -16.76 15.15
N GLU A 201 7.87 -16.65 15.80
CA GLU A 201 6.81 -15.72 15.48
C GLU A 201 6.81 -14.46 16.38
N TRP A 202 7.59 -14.46 17.45
CA TRP A 202 7.73 -13.34 18.39
C TRP A 202 9.16 -13.17 18.88
N LEU A 203 9.49 -11.95 19.27
CA LEU A 203 10.78 -11.63 19.87
C LEU A 203 10.77 -11.86 21.37
N PRO A 204 11.90 -12.28 21.97
CA PRO A 204 12.01 -12.40 23.42
C PRO A 204 11.90 -11.03 24.11
N VAL A 205 11.31 -10.99 25.30
CA VAL A 205 11.13 -9.77 26.11
C VAL A 205 12.47 -9.07 26.42
N SER A 206 13.59 -9.84 26.43
CA SER A 206 14.95 -9.31 26.62
C SER A 206 15.35 -8.28 25.56
N ILE A 207 14.64 -8.15 24.43
CA ILE A 207 14.90 -7.10 23.44
C ILE A 207 14.90 -5.70 24.07
N GLY A 208 14.04 -5.46 25.06
CA GLY A 208 13.97 -4.19 25.78
C GLY A 208 15.20 -3.83 26.64
N LYS A 209 16.17 -4.73 26.74
CA LYS A 209 17.46 -4.45 27.44
C LYS A 209 18.49 -3.77 26.54
N LEU A 210 18.21 -3.61 25.24
CA LEU A 210 19.11 -3.05 24.26
C LEU A 210 19.11 -1.51 24.31
N ASN A 211 19.48 -0.93 25.44
CA ASN A 211 19.39 0.52 25.65
C ASN A 211 20.34 1.34 24.78
N ASP A 212 21.45 0.75 24.33
CA ASP A 212 22.51 1.42 23.56
C ASP A 212 22.38 1.18 22.05
N VAL A 213 21.46 0.30 21.62
CA VAL A 213 21.26 -0.04 20.21
C VAL A 213 20.59 1.12 19.49
N THR A 214 21.26 1.62 18.47
CA THR A 214 20.78 2.68 17.58
C THR A 214 20.16 2.15 16.30
N GLU A 215 20.57 0.96 15.85
CA GLU A 215 20.05 0.32 14.63
C GLU A 215 19.66 -1.12 14.93
N LEU A 216 18.41 -1.46 14.62
CA LEU A 216 17.85 -2.82 14.77
C LEU A 216 17.21 -3.26 13.46
N ASP A 217 17.77 -4.32 12.87
CA ASP A 217 17.26 -4.93 11.65
C ASP A 217 16.77 -6.36 11.95
N ILE A 218 15.46 -6.59 11.79
CA ILE A 218 14.81 -7.90 11.96
C ILE A 218 14.04 -8.28 10.68
N SER A 219 14.35 -7.64 9.59
CA SER A 219 13.69 -7.84 8.31
C SER A 219 13.81 -9.27 7.77
N GLY A 220 12.90 -9.66 6.89
CA GLY A 220 12.95 -10.96 6.21
C GLY A 220 12.78 -12.17 7.12
N ASN A 221 12.02 -12.05 8.22
CA ASN A 221 11.69 -13.13 9.14
C ASN A 221 10.18 -13.44 9.10
N ARG A 222 9.65 -14.12 10.13
CA ARG A 222 8.22 -14.46 10.25
C ARG A 222 7.58 -13.92 11.51
N ILE A 223 8.09 -12.79 12.00
CA ILE A 223 7.60 -12.18 13.24
C ILE A 223 6.17 -11.68 13.06
N MET A 224 5.26 -12.14 13.93
CA MET A 224 3.84 -11.76 13.94
C MET A 224 3.52 -10.69 14.98
N ALA A 225 4.31 -10.61 16.06
CA ALA A 225 4.06 -9.68 17.15
C ALA A 225 5.34 -9.17 17.79
N LEU A 226 5.33 -7.91 18.20
CA LEU A 226 6.39 -7.27 18.98
C LEU A 226 6.04 -7.29 20.47
N PRO A 227 7.00 -7.60 21.35
CA PRO A 227 6.76 -7.48 22.78
C PRO A 227 6.66 -6.02 23.20
N PRO A 228 5.85 -5.67 24.20
CA PRO A 228 5.77 -4.30 24.73
C PRO A 228 7.12 -3.73 25.21
N SER A 229 8.08 -4.60 25.55
CA SER A 229 9.43 -4.16 25.91
C SER A 229 10.22 -3.50 24.79
N ILE A 230 9.72 -3.51 23.53
CA ILE A 230 10.34 -2.82 22.42
C ILE A 230 10.52 -1.31 22.72
N GLY A 231 9.57 -0.71 23.46
CA GLY A 231 9.67 0.70 23.89
C GLY A 231 10.89 1.04 24.75
N GLY A 232 11.56 0.01 25.31
CA GLY A 232 12.81 0.20 26.08
C GLY A 232 14.02 0.63 25.25
N LEU A 233 13.99 0.52 23.92
CA LEU A 233 15.10 0.84 23.04
C LEU A 233 15.24 2.36 22.83
N GLN A 234 15.57 3.07 23.88
CA GLN A 234 15.54 4.55 23.90
C GLN A 234 16.58 5.21 23.00
N ALA A 235 17.68 4.53 22.66
CA ALA A 235 18.70 5.06 21.76
C ALA A 235 18.38 4.79 20.28
N LEU A 236 17.30 4.04 19.97
CA LEU A 236 17.01 3.56 18.63
C LEU A 236 16.69 4.72 17.67
N THR A 237 17.42 4.78 16.59
CA THR A 237 17.22 5.74 15.48
C THR A 237 16.75 5.09 14.21
N LYS A 238 17.06 3.81 14.02
CA LYS A 238 16.64 3.04 12.84
C LYS A 238 16.08 1.68 13.25
N LEU A 239 14.87 1.41 12.75
CA LEU A 239 14.15 0.17 12.99
C LEU A 239 13.63 -0.40 11.68
N ASP A 240 14.07 -1.60 11.37
CA ASP A 240 13.69 -2.29 10.15
C ASP A 240 13.01 -3.64 10.47
N PHE A 241 11.73 -3.73 10.12
CA PHE A 241 10.89 -4.93 10.23
C PHE A 241 10.26 -5.35 8.90
N HIS A 242 10.79 -4.87 7.79
CA HIS A 242 10.18 -5.20 6.51
C HIS A 242 10.13 -6.73 6.25
N SER A 243 9.20 -7.15 5.42
CA SER A 243 9.06 -8.57 5.03
C SER A 243 8.92 -9.51 6.23
N ASN A 244 8.00 -9.20 7.13
CA ASN A 244 7.57 -10.01 8.25
C ASN A 244 6.06 -10.31 8.18
N GLN A 245 5.44 -10.72 9.27
CA GLN A 245 4.02 -11.02 9.34
C GLN A 245 3.32 -10.23 10.47
N LEU A 246 3.81 -9.03 10.77
CA LEU A 246 3.26 -8.20 11.84
C LEU A 246 1.80 -7.84 11.58
N ILE A 247 0.93 -8.15 12.56
CA ILE A 247 -0.51 -7.86 12.49
C ILE A 247 -0.83 -6.53 13.17
N ASN A 248 -0.15 -6.26 14.29
CA ASN A 248 -0.34 -5.05 15.08
C ASN A 248 0.99 -4.59 15.68
N LEU A 249 1.09 -3.31 15.98
CA LEU A 249 2.16 -2.74 16.78
C LEU A 249 1.68 -2.50 18.21
N PRO A 250 2.50 -2.76 19.24
CA PRO A 250 2.18 -2.40 20.63
C PRO A 250 2.24 -0.88 20.83
N ASP A 251 1.47 -0.36 21.76
CA ASP A 251 1.47 1.08 22.10
C ASP A 251 2.86 1.60 22.49
N SER A 252 3.70 0.73 23.07
CA SER A 252 5.07 1.07 23.46
C SER A 252 6.00 1.45 22.28
N VAL A 253 5.62 1.18 21.04
CA VAL A 253 6.37 1.71 19.87
C VAL A 253 6.43 3.25 19.91
N GLY A 254 5.39 3.91 20.42
CA GLY A 254 5.37 5.36 20.61
C GLY A 254 6.36 5.89 21.65
N GLU A 255 7.05 5.02 22.39
CA GLU A 255 8.12 5.39 23.32
C GLU A 255 9.49 5.54 22.66
N LEU A 256 9.62 5.11 21.38
CA LEU A 256 10.84 5.21 20.59
C LEU A 256 11.06 6.64 20.04
N VAL A 257 11.06 7.62 20.91
CA VAL A 257 11.03 9.05 20.56
C VAL A 257 12.24 9.53 19.74
N ASN A 258 13.36 8.80 19.76
CA ASN A 258 14.55 9.11 18.98
C ASN A 258 14.56 8.48 17.58
N LEU A 259 13.51 7.73 17.22
CA LEU A 259 13.43 7.03 15.94
C LEU A 259 13.37 8.02 14.78
N ILE A 260 14.23 7.79 13.77
CA ILE A 260 14.38 8.61 12.56
C ILE A 260 13.85 7.83 11.34
N GLU A 261 14.17 6.54 11.28
CA GLU A 261 13.80 5.67 10.18
C GLU A 261 13.01 4.46 10.70
N LEU A 262 11.85 4.22 10.13
CA LEU A 262 11.01 3.06 10.42
C LEU A 262 10.54 2.43 9.11
N ASP A 263 10.96 1.20 8.90
CA ASP A 263 10.53 0.39 7.78
C ASP A 263 9.65 -0.77 8.27
N LEU A 264 8.41 -0.78 7.83
CA LEU A 264 7.39 -1.78 8.14
C LEU A 264 6.78 -2.37 6.86
N HIS A 265 7.40 -2.15 5.69
CA HIS A 265 6.82 -2.61 4.44
C HIS A 265 6.71 -4.15 4.38
N ALA A 266 5.79 -4.64 3.57
CA ALA A 266 5.54 -6.06 3.37
C ALA A 266 5.25 -6.79 4.71
N ASN A 267 4.23 -6.31 5.43
CA ASN A 267 3.66 -6.91 6.64
C ASN A 267 2.14 -7.09 6.49
N ARG A 268 1.42 -7.33 7.59
CA ARG A 268 -0.04 -7.48 7.62
C ARG A 268 -0.71 -6.47 8.56
N LEU A 269 -0.13 -5.28 8.67
CA LEU A 269 -0.62 -4.24 9.57
C LEU A 269 -1.91 -3.63 9.04
N LYS A 270 -2.91 -3.50 9.93
CA LYS A 270 -4.22 -2.90 9.62
C LYS A 270 -4.36 -1.48 10.17
N SER A 271 -3.64 -1.18 11.24
CA SER A 271 -3.69 0.13 11.92
C SER A 271 -2.39 0.42 12.66
N LEU A 272 -2.16 1.69 12.93
CA LEU A 272 -1.10 2.15 13.84
C LEU A 272 -1.72 2.53 15.19
N PRO A 273 -1.03 2.29 16.32
CA PRO A 273 -1.51 2.71 17.63
C PRO A 273 -1.55 4.25 17.74
N ALA A 274 -2.41 4.78 18.61
CA ALA A 274 -2.53 6.24 18.81
C ALA A 274 -1.21 6.87 19.32
N SER A 275 -0.43 6.13 20.10
CA SER A 275 0.89 6.52 20.61
C SER A 275 1.92 6.76 19.49
N PHE A 276 1.68 6.26 18.28
CA PHE A 276 2.57 6.44 17.13
C PHE A 276 2.86 7.93 16.82
N GLY A 277 1.89 8.79 17.11
CA GLY A 277 2.06 10.25 16.99
C GLY A 277 3.12 10.87 17.90
N ASN A 278 3.69 10.11 18.85
CA ASN A 278 4.79 10.59 19.71
C ASN A 278 6.15 10.53 19.01
N LEU A 279 6.27 9.86 17.87
CA LEU A 279 7.51 9.71 17.10
C LEU A 279 7.84 11.00 16.33
N THR A 280 7.92 12.12 17.02
CA THR A 280 8.07 13.46 16.41
C THR A 280 9.37 13.66 15.64
N ASN A 281 10.39 12.83 15.91
CA ASN A 281 11.69 12.86 15.21
C ASN A 281 11.71 11.97 13.95
N LEU A 282 10.66 11.20 13.69
CA LEU A 282 10.59 10.29 12.56
C LEU A 282 10.63 11.09 11.25
N MET A 283 11.59 10.74 10.38
CA MET A 283 11.78 11.37 9.08
C MET A 283 11.34 10.49 7.92
N ASN A 284 11.58 9.19 8.02
CA ASN A 284 11.26 8.22 6.96
C ASN A 284 10.35 7.13 7.53
N LEU A 285 9.20 6.96 6.92
CA LEU A 285 8.22 5.94 7.28
C LEU A 285 7.77 5.20 6.03
N ASP A 286 8.04 3.90 5.99
CA ASP A 286 7.54 3.01 4.96
C ASP A 286 6.52 2.02 5.55
N LEU A 287 5.29 2.10 5.07
CA LEU A 287 4.16 1.25 5.42
C LEU A 287 3.63 0.50 4.19
N SER A 288 4.36 0.49 3.08
CA SER A 288 3.89 -0.10 1.83
C SER A 288 3.64 -1.61 1.96
N SER A 289 2.79 -2.15 1.10
CA SER A 289 2.45 -3.57 1.08
C SER A 289 1.97 -4.10 2.44
N ASN A 290 0.96 -3.46 2.99
CA ASN A 290 0.26 -3.82 4.22
C ASN A 290 -1.26 -3.89 3.97
N GLU A 291 -2.05 -3.99 5.05
CA GLU A 291 -3.52 -4.08 5.00
C GLU A 291 -4.20 -2.84 5.61
N PHE A 292 -3.59 -1.66 5.50
CA PHE A 292 -4.16 -0.42 6.04
C PHE A 292 -5.39 0.02 5.27
N THR A 293 -6.53 0.17 5.95
CA THR A 293 -7.74 0.79 5.39
C THR A 293 -7.82 2.28 5.67
N HIS A 294 -7.15 2.75 6.72
CA HIS A 294 -7.04 4.15 7.11
C HIS A 294 -5.74 4.41 7.89
N LEU A 295 -5.26 5.64 7.85
CA LEU A 295 -4.21 6.11 8.73
C LEU A 295 -4.82 6.87 9.92
N PRO A 296 -4.25 6.74 11.14
CA PRO A 296 -4.78 7.45 12.30
C PRO A 296 -4.54 8.96 12.20
N GLU A 297 -5.40 9.75 12.82
CA GLU A 297 -5.21 11.22 12.92
C GLU A 297 -3.86 11.61 13.56
N ALA A 298 -3.33 10.73 14.43
CA ALA A 298 -2.03 10.92 15.08
C ALA A 298 -0.85 11.03 14.09
N ILE A 299 -1.00 10.61 12.83
CA ILE A 299 0.04 10.76 11.79
C ILE A 299 0.43 12.23 11.60
N GLY A 300 -0.54 13.15 11.79
CA GLY A 300 -0.32 14.59 11.69
C GLY A 300 0.60 15.18 12.78
N ASN A 301 0.95 14.41 13.80
CA ASN A 301 1.89 14.84 14.84
C ASN A 301 3.35 14.64 14.44
N LEU A 302 3.60 13.90 13.37
CA LEU A 302 4.95 13.60 12.87
C LEU A 302 5.53 14.82 12.13
N SER A 303 5.86 15.86 12.85
CA SER A 303 6.28 17.16 12.29
C SER A 303 7.60 17.11 11.53
N SER A 304 8.47 16.14 11.84
CA SER A 304 9.76 15.93 11.16
C SER A 304 9.67 15.01 9.94
N LEU A 305 8.50 14.42 9.66
CA LEU A 305 8.32 13.44 8.62
C LEU A 305 8.59 14.05 7.25
N LYS A 306 9.56 13.50 6.52
CA LYS A 306 9.98 13.93 5.18
C LYS A 306 9.46 12.99 4.10
N ARG A 307 9.42 11.70 4.39
CA ARG A 307 9.03 10.67 3.45
C ARG A 307 8.00 9.75 4.06
N LEU A 308 6.84 9.65 3.42
CA LEU A 308 5.78 8.73 3.77
C LEU A 308 5.43 7.89 2.55
N ILE A 309 5.63 6.57 2.66
CA ILE A 309 5.29 5.60 1.63
C ILE A 309 4.19 4.70 2.20
N VAL A 310 3.04 4.67 1.55
CA VAL A 310 1.90 3.83 1.91
C VAL A 310 1.31 3.13 0.68
N GLU A 311 2.18 2.87 -0.29
CA GLU A 311 1.83 2.18 -1.54
C GLU A 311 1.30 0.76 -1.25
N THR A 312 0.43 0.25 -2.11
CA THR A 312 -0.06 -1.13 -2.04
C THR A 312 -0.71 -1.43 -0.68
N ASN A 313 -1.75 -0.68 -0.38
CA ASN A 313 -2.61 -0.84 0.79
C ASN A 313 -4.09 -0.76 0.37
N GLU A 314 -5.02 -0.71 1.34
CA GLU A 314 -6.46 -0.60 1.10
C GLU A 314 -7.02 0.77 1.53
N LEU A 315 -6.21 1.82 1.53
CA LEU A 315 -6.61 3.15 2.00
C LEU A 315 -7.75 3.72 1.17
N GLU A 316 -8.86 4.10 1.80
CA GLU A 316 -9.97 4.78 1.15
C GLU A 316 -9.86 6.31 1.20
N GLU A 317 -9.18 6.84 2.22
CA GLU A 317 -8.96 8.26 2.42
C GLU A 317 -7.69 8.54 3.24
N LEU A 318 -7.23 9.77 3.20
CA LEU A 318 -6.18 10.27 4.11
C LEU A 318 -6.82 11.11 5.22
N PRO A 319 -6.29 11.04 6.45
CA PRO A 319 -6.75 11.90 7.53
C PRO A 319 -6.46 13.36 7.20
N TYR A 320 -7.36 14.27 7.61
CA TYR A 320 -7.16 15.71 7.39
C TYR A 320 -5.87 16.24 8.05
N THR A 321 -5.45 15.63 9.14
CA THR A 321 -4.24 15.97 9.89
C THR A 321 -2.94 15.74 9.11
N ILE A 322 -2.97 15.01 7.98
CA ILE A 322 -1.79 14.85 7.11
C ILE A 322 -1.17 16.20 6.73
N GLY A 323 -1.99 17.24 6.57
CA GLY A 323 -1.55 18.60 6.29
C GLY A 323 -0.70 19.25 7.39
N ASN A 324 -0.58 18.63 8.56
CA ASN A 324 0.27 19.10 9.66
C ASN A 324 1.71 18.56 9.58
N CYS A 325 1.96 17.55 8.73
CA CYS A 325 3.30 17.04 8.47
C CYS A 325 4.11 18.06 7.64
N SER A 326 4.45 19.20 8.22
CA SER A 326 4.98 20.37 7.52
C SER A 326 6.31 20.16 6.82
N SER A 327 7.08 19.14 7.22
CA SER A 327 8.37 18.78 6.62
C SER A 327 8.26 17.79 5.47
N LEU A 328 7.04 17.30 5.16
CA LEU A 328 6.83 16.22 4.18
C LEU A 328 7.21 16.68 2.79
N SER A 329 8.18 15.98 2.19
CA SER A 329 8.71 16.24 0.86
C SER A 329 8.32 15.17 -0.16
N GLU A 330 8.05 13.95 0.30
CA GLU A 330 7.66 12.82 -0.55
C GLU A 330 6.46 12.10 0.06
N LEU A 331 5.37 11.98 -0.70
CA LEU A 331 4.16 11.25 -0.32
C LEU A 331 3.77 10.31 -1.45
N LYS A 332 3.84 9.01 -1.18
CA LYS A 332 3.49 7.97 -2.13
C LYS A 332 2.29 7.17 -1.65
N LEU A 333 1.25 7.17 -2.47
CA LEU A 333 -0.07 6.61 -2.19
C LEU A 333 -0.53 5.58 -3.23
N ASP A 334 0.39 5.12 -4.07
CA ASP A 334 0.07 4.32 -5.24
C ASP A 334 -0.57 2.97 -4.85
N PHE A 335 -1.42 2.43 -5.75
CA PHE A 335 -2.10 1.15 -5.51
C PHE A 335 -2.91 1.12 -4.21
N ASN A 336 -3.85 2.05 -4.07
CA ASN A 336 -4.81 2.14 -2.98
C ASN A 336 -6.24 2.28 -3.51
N GLN A 337 -7.19 2.61 -2.63
CA GLN A 337 -8.60 2.81 -3.00
C GLN A 337 -9.07 4.26 -2.72
N ILE A 338 -8.14 5.22 -2.72
CA ILE A 338 -8.40 6.60 -2.33
C ILE A 338 -9.37 7.27 -3.30
N LYS A 339 -10.48 7.77 -2.76
CA LYS A 339 -11.56 8.42 -3.54
C LYS A 339 -11.33 9.92 -3.72
N ALA A 340 -10.67 10.55 -2.75
CA ALA A 340 -10.35 11.98 -2.78
C ALA A 340 -9.13 12.28 -1.89
N LEU A 341 -8.31 13.23 -2.31
CA LEU A 341 -7.27 13.82 -1.45
C LEU A 341 -7.89 14.94 -0.62
N PRO A 342 -7.56 15.06 0.69
CA PRO A 342 -8.09 16.13 1.52
C PRO A 342 -7.55 17.50 1.10
N GLU A 343 -8.36 18.56 1.24
CA GLU A 343 -7.91 19.94 1.00
C GLU A 343 -6.69 20.33 1.88
N ALA A 344 -6.49 19.64 2.99
CA ALA A 344 -5.32 19.85 3.87
C ALA A 344 -3.99 19.55 3.17
N ILE A 345 -3.98 18.79 2.05
CA ILE A 345 -2.75 18.50 1.29
C ILE A 345 -2.04 19.80 0.87
N GLY A 346 -2.79 20.86 0.56
CA GLY A 346 -2.24 22.16 0.17
C GLY A 346 -1.46 22.89 1.27
N LYS A 347 -1.42 22.36 2.50
CA LYS A 347 -0.59 22.88 3.60
C LYS A 347 0.85 22.35 3.55
N LEU A 348 1.13 21.29 2.77
CA LEU A 348 2.42 20.63 2.68
C LEU A 348 3.39 21.42 1.82
N GLN A 349 3.85 22.56 2.31
CA GLN A 349 4.68 23.49 1.55
C GLN A 349 6.04 22.92 1.11
N CYS A 350 6.53 21.87 1.77
CA CYS A 350 7.79 21.21 1.45
C CYS A 350 7.61 20.08 0.42
N LEU A 351 6.34 19.74 0.03
CA LEU A 351 6.08 18.59 -0.81
C LEU A 351 6.64 18.78 -2.22
N GLU A 352 7.50 17.86 -2.63
CA GLU A 352 8.16 17.82 -3.94
C GLU A 352 7.61 16.72 -4.83
N ILE A 353 7.25 15.58 -4.25
CA ILE A 353 6.77 14.39 -4.97
C ILE A 353 5.45 13.94 -4.35
N LEU A 354 4.42 13.86 -5.18
CA LEU A 354 3.12 13.29 -4.85
C LEU A 354 2.73 12.27 -5.92
N THR A 355 2.65 11.01 -5.53
CA THR A 355 2.14 9.96 -6.40
C THR A 355 0.92 9.30 -5.78
N ALA A 356 -0.09 9.08 -6.60
CA ALA A 356 -1.35 8.43 -6.23
C ALA A 356 -1.94 7.68 -7.45
N HIS A 357 -1.08 7.05 -8.25
CA HIS A 357 -1.54 6.27 -9.38
C HIS A 357 -2.22 4.97 -8.91
N TYR A 358 -3.07 4.37 -9.76
CA TYR A 358 -3.89 3.22 -9.39
C TYR A 358 -4.70 3.44 -8.10
N ASN A 359 -5.55 4.48 -8.14
CA ASN A 359 -6.51 4.82 -7.09
C ASN A 359 -7.91 5.04 -7.71
N ARG A 360 -8.84 5.63 -6.94
CA ARG A 360 -10.22 5.97 -7.37
C ARG A 360 -10.50 7.47 -7.30
N LEU A 361 -9.47 8.30 -7.53
CA LEU A 361 -9.60 9.75 -7.45
C LEU A 361 -10.49 10.27 -8.57
N LYS A 362 -11.53 11.06 -8.22
CA LYS A 362 -12.41 11.74 -9.19
C LYS A 362 -11.98 13.15 -9.55
N GLY A 363 -11.06 13.71 -8.79
CA GLY A 363 -10.49 15.02 -9.00
C GLY A 363 -9.41 15.34 -8.00
N LEU A 364 -8.74 16.48 -8.21
CA LEU A 364 -7.72 16.99 -7.31
C LEU A 364 -8.32 18.08 -6.41
N PRO A 365 -7.83 18.22 -5.16
CA PRO A 365 -8.29 19.30 -4.27
C PRO A 365 -7.95 20.67 -4.85
N THR A 366 -8.77 21.67 -4.54
CA THR A 366 -8.57 23.04 -5.04
C THR A 366 -7.30 23.69 -4.51
N THR A 367 -6.81 23.21 -3.36
CA THR A 367 -5.58 23.66 -2.71
C THR A 367 -4.29 23.07 -3.29
N ILE A 368 -4.38 22.17 -4.28
CA ILE A 368 -3.20 21.54 -4.91
C ILE A 368 -2.22 22.59 -5.46
N GLY A 369 -2.72 23.73 -5.93
CA GLY A 369 -1.91 24.84 -6.44
C GLY A 369 -1.07 25.55 -5.37
N ASN A 370 -1.34 25.32 -4.08
CA ASN A 370 -0.56 25.87 -2.99
C ASN A 370 0.79 25.17 -2.81
N LEU A 371 0.98 24.01 -3.45
CA LEU A 371 2.21 23.21 -3.36
C LEU A 371 3.31 23.82 -4.23
N SER A 372 3.86 24.94 -3.81
CA SER A 372 4.83 25.73 -4.58
C SER A 372 6.14 25.00 -4.90
N ASN A 373 6.50 23.98 -4.13
CA ASN A 373 7.70 23.16 -4.31
C ASN A 373 7.44 21.85 -5.06
N LEU A 374 6.19 21.54 -5.43
CA LEU A 374 5.83 20.30 -6.10
C LEU A 374 6.53 20.22 -7.46
N LYS A 375 7.31 19.15 -7.65
CA LYS A 375 8.08 18.86 -8.87
C LYS A 375 7.48 17.75 -9.69
N GLU A 376 6.87 16.76 -9.00
CA GLU A 376 6.30 15.59 -9.62
C GLU A 376 4.90 15.30 -9.06
N LEU A 377 3.93 15.16 -9.95
CA LEU A 377 2.56 14.75 -9.65
C LEU A 377 2.17 13.62 -10.60
N ASP A 378 1.94 12.44 -10.03
CA ASP A 378 1.39 11.30 -10.76
C ASP A 378 0.04 10.90 -10.17
N VAL A 379 -1.01 11.06 -10.97
CA VAL A 379 -2.38 10.65 -10.64
C VAL A 379 -3.00 9.87 -11.81
N SER A 380 -2.15 9.15 -12.51
CA SER A 380 -2.57 8.25 -13.58
C SER A 380 -3.36 7.05 -13.05
N PHE A 381 -4.07 6.34 -13.93
CA PHE A 381 -4.89 5.19 -13.55
C PHE A 381 -5.88 5.51 -12.40
N ASN A 382 -6.63 6.58 -12.56
CA ASN A 382 -7.68 7.04 -11.65
C ASN A 382 -9.00 7.27 -12.42
N GLU A 383 -9.97 7.90 -11.77
CA GLU A 383 -11.27 8.27 -12.34
C GLU A 383 -11.40 9.81 -12.47
N ILE A 384 -10.29 10.52 -12.78
CA ILE A 384 -10.27 11.99 -12.78
C ILE A 384 -11.10 12.53 -13.94
N GLU A 385 -12.15 13.26 -13.60
CA GLU A 385 -13.04 13.93 -14.55
C GLU A 385 -12.54 15.31 -14.97
N PHE A 386 -11.88 16.02 -14.05
CA PHE A 386 -11.35 17.36 -14.28
C PHE A 386 -10.13 17.67 -13.42
N ILE A 387 -9.27 18.53 -13.92
CA ILE A 387 -8.12 19.09 -13.21
C ILE A 387 -8.44 20.55 -12.86
N PRO A 388 -8.33 20.95 -11.56
CA PRO A 388 -8.61 22.33 -11.17
C PRO A 388 -7.62 23.32 -11.80
N GLU A 389 -8.08 24.49 -12.20
CA GLU A 389 -7.22 25.58 -12.73
C GLU A 389 -6.11 25.97 -11.75
N ASN A 390 -6.37 25.80 -10.44
CA ASN A 390 -5.41 26.11 -9.40
C ASN A 390 -4.14 25.27 -9.47
N LEU A 391 -4.15 24.07 -10.07
CA LEU A 391 -2.93 23.28 -10.29
C LEU A 391 -1.85 24.12 -10.99
N CYS A 392 -2.24 25.02 -11.87
CA CYS A 392 -1.32 25.85 -12.64
C CYS A 392 -0.59 26.91 -11.80
N PHE A 393 -0.88 27.03 -10.49
CA PHE A 393 -0.09 27.81 -9.54
C PHE A 393 1.08 27.02 -8.93
N ALA A 394 1.12 25.70 -9.12
CA ALA A 394 2.25 24.87 -8.73
C ALA A 394 3.43 25.03 -9.73
N VAL A 395 3.98 26.22 -9.80
CA VAL A 395 4.95 26.66 -10.82
C VAL A 395 6.31 25.93 -10.81
N SER A 396 6.55 25.09 -9.81
CA SER A 396 7.76 24.24 -9.73
C SER A 396 7.59 22.89 -10.43
N LEU A 397 6.37 22.57 -10.88
CA LEU A 397 6.04 21.28 -11.46
C LEU A 397 6.86 21.01 -12.74
N ARG A 398 7.50 19.84 -12.76
CA ARG A 398 8.33 19.36 -13.87
C ARG A 398 7.72 18.16 -14.56
N LYS A 399 7.08 17.29 -13.77
CA LYS A 399 6.42 16.07 -14.27
C LYS A 399 4.96 16.06 -13.83
N LEU A 400 4.08 15.91 -14.81
CA LEU A 400 2.65 15.77 -14.60
C LEU A 400 2.17 14.54 -15.37
N ASN A 401 1.75 13.53 -14.65
CA ASN A 401 1.12 12.36 -15.22
C ASN A 401 -0.36 12.30 -14.80
N VAL A 402 -1.24 12.48 -15.78
CA VAL A 402 -2.69 12.35 -15.66
C VAL A 402 -3.23 11.36 -16.71
N GLY A 403 -2.37 10.50 -17.23
CA GLY A 403 -2.72 9.48 -18.19
C GLY A 403 -3.66 8.42 -17.61
N LYS A 404 -4.39 7.72 -18.48
CA LYS A 404 -5.21 6.55 -18.14
C LYS A 404 -6.25 6.81 -17.04
N ASN A 405 -6.91 7.97 -17.11
CA ASN A 405 -8.04 8.31 -16.25
C ASN A 405 -9.39 7.88 -16.89
N PHE A 406 -9.45 6.64 -17.27
CA PHE A 406 -10.58 5.81 -17.75
C PHE A 406 -11.77 6.56 -18.37
N ALA A 407 -11.51 7.41 -19.35
CA ALA A 407 -12.51 8.00 -20.22
C ALA A 407 -13.18 9.30 -19.75
N ASP A 408 -12.83 9.92 -18.63
CA ASP A 408 -13.60 11.08 -18.18
C ASP A 408 -12.84 12.41 -18.21
N LEU A 409 -11.50 12.42 -18.25
CA LEU A 409 -10.73 13.65 -18.39
C LEU A 409 -10.82 14.19 -19.83
N ARG A 410 -11.59 15.30 -19.99
CA ARG A 410 -11.91 15.87 -21.32
C ARG A 410 -11.12 17.09 -21.70
N ALA A 411 -10.47 17.74 -20.74
CA ALA A 411 -9.70 18.96 -20.98
C ALA A 411 -8.61 19.15 -19.93
N LEU A 412 -7.52 19.78 -20.35
CA LEU A 412 -6.53 20.35 -19.43
C LEU A 412 -6.97 21.75 -18.97
N PRO A 413 -6.44 22.23 -17.82
CA PRO A 413 -6.65 23.59 -17.36
C PRO A 413 -6.28 24.61 -18.44
N ARG A 414 -7.07 25.66 -18.58
CA ARG A 414 -6.82 26.71 -19.58
C ARG A 414 -5.50 27.43 -19.36
N SER A 415 -5.04 27.49 -18.10
CA SER A 415 -3.81 28.14 -17.66
C SER A 415 -2.61 27.19 -17.57
N ILE A 416 -2.66 26.00 -18.19
CA ILE A 416 -1.57 25.01 -18.16
C ILE A 416 -0.21 25.59 -18.57
N GLY A 417 -0.18 26.57 -19.44
CA GLY A 417 1.03 27.27 -19.86
C GLY A 417 1.78 28.00 -18.76
N ASN A 418 1.16 28.25 -17.60
CA ASN A 418 1.84 28.82 -16.42
C ASN A 418 2.84 27.86 -15.79
N LEU A 419 2.75 26.57 -16.11
CA LEU A 419 3.71 25.57 -15.65
C LEU A 419 4.99 25.62 -16.51
N GLU A 420 5.67 26.77 -16.52
CA GLU A 420 6.83 27.04 -17.38
C GLU A 420 8.02 26.09 -17.17
N LYS A 421 8.05 25.36 -16.03
CA LYS A 421 9.08 24.37 -15.72
C LYS A 421 8.70 22.95 -16.13
N LEU A 422 7.51 22.74 -16.69
CA LEU A 422 7.03 21.41 -17.04
C LEU A 422 7.90 20.82 -18.17
N GLU A 423 8.48 19.65 -17.87
CA GLU A 423 9.38 18.90 -18.76
C GLU A 423 8.69 17.65 -19.33
N GLU A 424 7.84 17.02 -18.52
CA GLU A 424 7.14 15.78 -18.89
C GLU A 424 5.64 15.94 -18.62
N LEU A 425 4.82 15.64 -19.60
CA LEU A 425 3.35 15.63 -19.50
C LEU A 425 2.81 14.35 -20.12
N ASP A 426 2.10 13.55 -19.35
CA ASP A 426 1.37 12.40 -19.86
C ASP A 426 -0.14 12.63 -19.71
N ILE A 427 -0.83 12.59 -20.86
CA ILE A 427 -2.29 12.69 -20.99
C ILE A 427 -2.87 11.51 -21.76
N SER A 428 -2.11 10.44 -21.93
CA SER A 428 -2.51 9.24 -22.67
C SER A 428 -3.80 8.61 -22.14
N ASP A 429 -4.52 7.88 -22.97
CA ASP A 429 -5.75 7.17 -22.61
C ASP A 429 -6.79 8.05 -21.88
N ASN A 430 -7.04 9.26 -22.39
CA ASN A 430 -8.04 10.20 -21.90
C ASN A 430 -9.00 10.61 -23.01
N GLN A 431 -9.97 11.49 -22.74
CA GLN A 431 -10.94 12.00 -23.72
C GLN A 431 -10.66 13.45 -24.17
N ILE A 432 -9.39 13.88 -24.06
CA ILE A 432 -9.00 15.24 -24.44
C ILE A 432 -8.97 15.37 -25.96
N LYS A 433 -9.75 16.33 -26.49
CA LYS A 433 -9.81 16.61 -27.93
C LYS A 433 -8.98 17.79 -28.36
N VAL A 434 -8.84 18.78 -27.50
CA VAL A 434 -8.19 20.06 -27.82
C VAL A 434 -7.27 20.44 -26.66
N LEU A 435 -6.01 20.73 -26.99
CA LEU A 435 -5.10 21.33 -26.02
C LEU A 435 -5.42 22.82 -25.87
N PRO A 436 -5.31 23.38 -24.65
CA PRO A 436 -5.60 24.79 -24.40
C PRO A 436 -4.60 25.71 -25.11
N ASP A 437 -5.04 26.90 -25.43
CA ASP A 437 -4.22 27.91 -26.17
C ASP A 437 -2.90 28.22 -25.43
N SER A 438 -2.90 28.24 -24.10
CA SER A 438 -1.70 28.46 -23.27
C SER A 438 -0.65 27.34 -23.36
N PHE A 439 -1.00 26.20 -23.93
CA PHE A 439 -0.06 25.07 -24.11
C PHE A 439 1.19 25.49 -24.91
N GLY A 440 1.03 26.42 -25.82
CA GLY A 440 2.14 27.01 -26.60
C GLY A 440 3.22 27.71 -25.75
N SER A 441 2.97 27.95 -24.46
CA SER A 441 3.95 28.55 -23.52
C SER A 441 4.85 27.53 -22.83
N LEU A 442 4.62 26.23 -22.98
CA LEU A 442 5.38 25.16 -22.33
C LEU A 442 6.74 24.91 -23.01
N SER A 443 7.61 25.92 -23.01
CA SER A 443 8.88 25.90 -23.75
C SER A 443 9.87 24.82 -23.31
N LYS A 444 9.73 24.29 -22.08
CA LYS A 444 10.61 23.25 -21.52
C LYS A 444 10.08 21.83 -21.69
N LEU A 445 8.89 21.66 -22.28
CA LEU A 445 8.27 20.37 -22.44
C LEU A 445 9.10 19.47 -23.38
N ARG A 446 9.62 18.36 -22.86
CA ARG A 446 10.48 17.41 -23.61
C ARG A 446 9.73 16.13 -23.98
N VAL A 447 8.86 15.68 -23.09
CA VAL A 447 8.07 14.44 -23.24
C VAL A 447 6.59 14.79 -23.21
N LEU A 448 5.85 14.32 -24.20
CA LEU A 448 4.39 14.41 -24.26
C LEU A 448 3.82 13.03 -24.59
N GLY A 449 3.25 12.35 -23.59
CA GLY A 449 2.45 11.14 -23.75
C GLY A 449 1.02 11.55 -24.13
N ALA A 450 0.56 11.14 -25.30
CA ALA A 450 -0.79 11.44 -25.79
C ALA A 450 -1.38 10.28 -26.63
N GLU A 451 -0.83 9.07 -26.42
CA GLU A 451 -1.30 7.85 -27.04
C GLU A 451 -2.75 7.59 -26.61
N GLU A 452 -3.52 7.00 -27.51
CA GLU A 452 -4.94 6.65 -27.31
C GLU A 452 -5.84 7.81 -26.83
N THR A 453 -5.38 9.06 -27.00
CA THR A 453 -6.17 10.28 -26.73
C THR A 453 -6.76 10.81 -28.04
N PRO A 454 -8.07 11.13 -28.12
CA PRO A 454 -8.73 11.54 -29.36
C PRO A 454 -8.44 13.00 -29.74
N LEU A 455 -7.15 13.41 -29.72
CA LEU A 455 -6.75 14.77 -30.04
C LEU A 455 -7.09 15.15 -31.47
N GLU A 456 -7.79 16.28 -31.60
CA GLU A 456 -8.11 16.96 -32.86
C GLU A 456 -7.20 18.18 -33.08
N VAL A 457 -6.83 18.87 -31.99
CA VAL A 457 -5.94 20.03 -31.99
C VAL A 457 -4.94 19.92 -30.83
N PRO A 458 -3.63 19.84 -31.17
CA PRO A 458 -3.01 19.70 -32.49
C PRO A 458 -3.34 18.35 -33.15
N PRO A 459 -3.24 18.27 -34.50
CA PRO A 459 -3.43 17.00 -35.20
C PRO A 459 -2.42 15.92 -34.76
N ARG A 460 -2.82 14.65 -34.86
CA ARG A 460 -1.97 13.50 -34.47
C ARG A 460 -0.61 13.46 -35.18
N GLU A 461 -0.56 13.96 -36.44
CA GLU A 461 0.68 14.05 -37.19
C GLU A 461 1.69 15.00 -36.56
N VAL A 462 1.22 16.07 -35.91
CA VAL A 462 2.08 17.02 -35.18
C VAL A 462 2.57 16.39 -33.88
N ILE A 463 1.70 15.68 -33.15
CA ILE A 463 2.07 14.97 -31.92
C ILE A 463 3.19 13.96 -32.20
N LYS A 464 3.11 13.21 -33.31
CA LYS A 464 4.15 12.24 -33.71
C LYS A 464 5.52 12.86 -33.99
N LEU A 465 5.59 14.17 -34.30
CA LEU A 465 6.85 14.90 -34.47
C LEU A 465 7.51 15.27 -33.11
N GLY A 466 6.81 15.05 -32.01
CA GLY A 466 7.31 15.26 -30.65
C GLY A 466 6.70 16.48 -29.95
N SER A 467 7.03 16.61 -28.68
CA SER A 467 6.46 17.62 -27.75
C SER A 467 6.69 19.06 -28.25
N GLN A 468 7.89 19.36 -28.73
CA GLN A 468 8.24 20.70 -29.17
C GLN A 468 7.44 21.11 -30.44
N ALA A 469 7.18 20.18 -31.34
CA ALA A 469 6.32 20.42 -32.50
C ALA A 469 4.88 20.76 -32.10
N ALA A 470 4.37 20.07 -31.05
CA ALA A 470 3.04 20.35 -30.52
C ALA A 470 2.98 21.75 -29.87
N VAL A 471 3.98 22.12 -29.06
CA VAL A 471 4.10 23.46 -28.44
C VAL A 471 4.16 24.55 -29.49
N GLU A 472 5.03 24.40 -30.51
CA GLU A 472 5.17 25.38 -31.59
C GLU A 472 3.89 25.49 -32.41
N PHE A 473 3.23 24.38 -32.72
CA PHE A 473 1.95 24.40 -33.44
C PHE A 473 0.90 25.20 -32.66
N MET A 474 0.76 24.99 -31.38
CA MET A 474 -0.21 25.71 -30.53
C MET A 474 0.13 27.18 -30.42
N ALA A 475 1.41 27.56 -30.27
CA ALA A 475 1.85 28.93 -30.24
C ALA A 475 1.52 29.64 -31.56
N ASN A 476 1.80 28.99 -32.70
CA ASN A 476 1.51 29.53 -34.05
C ASN A 476 -0.01 29.66 -34.32
N LEU A 477 -0.82 28.74 -33.76
CA LEU A 477 -2.28 28.80 -33.88
C LEU A 477 -2.85 30.03 -33.17
N VAL A 478 -2.38 30.35 -31.99
CA VAL A 478 -2.77 31.56 -31.22
C VAL A 478 -2.34 32.83 -31.97
N ALA A 479 -1.08 32.89 -32.40
CA ALA A 479 -0.57 34.03 -33.14
C ALA A 479 -1.39 34.33 -34.40
N LYS A 480 -1.81 33.31 -35.15
CA LYS A 480 -2.67 33.46 -36.32
C LYS A 480 -4.06 33.98 -35.98
N ARG A 481 -4.66 33.52 -34.87
CA ARG A 481 -5.96 34.04 -34.43
C ARG A 481 -5.88 35.51 -34.04
N ASP A 482 -4.84 35.91 -33.30
CA ASP A 482 -4.66 37.30 -32.88
C ASP A 482 -4.42 38.26 -34.05
N THR A 483 -3.64 37.84 -35.02
CA THR A 483 -3.45 38.63 -36.26
C THR A 483 -4.76 38.79 -37.05
N THR A 484 -5.60 37.75 -37.09
CA THR A 484 -6.89 37.80 -37.78
C THR A 484 -7.89 38.73 -37.06
N ILE A 485 -7.92 38.66 -35.71
CA ILE A 485 -8.76 39.53 -34.88
C ILE A 485 -8.32 41.00 -35.03
N SER A 486 -7.01 41.26 -34.96
CA SER A 486 -6.45 42.60 -35.15
C SER A 486 -6.76 43.15 -36.51
N ALA A 487 -6.66 42.37 -37.61
CA ALA A 487 -6.99 42.77 -38.95
C ALA A 487 -8.50 43.06 -39.09
N ARG A 488 -9.38 42.30 -38.47
CA ARG A 488 -10.84 42.56 -38.44
C ARG A 488 -11.18 43.81 -37.64
N ALA A 489 -10.51 44.05 -36.50
CA ALA A 489 -10.69 45.26 -35.71
C ALA A 489 -10.26 46.52 -36.46
N LYS A 490 -9.10 46.47 -37.19
CA LYS A 490 -8.64 47.54 -38.04
C LYS A 490 -9.61 47.82 -39.22
N LYS A 491 -10.18 46.78 -39.85
CA LYS A 491 -11.21 46.94 -40.87
C LYS A 491 -12.49 47.62 -40.32
N LYS A 492 -12.98 47.19 -39.15
CA LYS A 492 -14.15 47.83 -38.51
C LYS A 492 -13.88 49.30 -38.15
N SER A 493 -12.70 49.64 -37.62
CA SER A 493 -12.31 51.01 -37.32
C SER A 493 -12.17 51.85 -38.59
N PHE A 494 -11.69 51.29 -39.67
CA PHE A 494 -11.60 51.97 -40.98
C PHE A 494 -12.98 52.27 -41.57
N PHE A 495 -13.91 51.32 -41.55
CA PHE A 495 -15.28 51.52 -41.99
C PHE A 495 -16.04 52.49 -41.12
N SER A 496 -15.84 52.55 -39.80
CA SER A 496 -16.46 53.55 -38.94
C SER A 496 -15.96 54.96 -39.19
N ARG A 497 -14.68 55.13 -39.60
CA ARG A 497 -14.14 56.45 -40.00
C ARG A 497 -14.64 56.89 -41.38
N ILE A 498 -14.93 56.00 -42.34
CA ILE A 498 -15.49 56.34 -43.63
C ILE A 498 -16.98 56.76 -43.54
N CYS A 499 -17.78 56.13 -42.66
CA CYS A 499 -19.17 56.51 -42.44
C CYS A 499 -19.34 57.91 -41.82
N PHE A 500 -18.33 58.46 -41.14
CA PHE A 500 -18.40 59.85 -40.60
C PHE A 500 -18.04 60.92 -41.62
N ILE A 501 -17.50 60.57 -42.81
CA ILE A 501 -17.09 61.53 -43.89
C ILE A 501 -18.16 61.70 -44.95
N CYS A 502 -19.23 60.90 -44.99
CA CYS A 502 -20.24 60.92 -46.07
C CYS A 502 -21.62 61.41 -45.56
N TRP A 503 -21.72 62.44 -44.73
CA TRP A 503 -22.97 63.19 -44.58
C TRP A 503 -22.70 64.69 -44.54
N PRO A 504 -22.80 65.37 -45.66
CA PRO A 504 -23.12 66.79 -45.71
C PRO A 504 -24.62 66.95 -46.07
N PHE A 505 -25.40 67.64 -45.20
CA PHE A 505 -26.72 68.23 -45.36
C PHE A 505 -27.92 67.31 -45.63
#